data_19c3784f973e50559191e0bcf31b448c
#
_entry.id   19c3784f973e50559191e0bcf31b448c
#
_cell.length_a   1.000
_cell.length_b   1.000
_cell.length_c   1.000
_cell.angle_alpha   90.00
_cell.angle_beta   90.00
_cell.angle_gamma   90.00
#
_symmetry.space_group_name_H-M   'P 1'
#
loop_
_entity.id
_entity.type
_entity.pdbx_description
1 polymer ?
#
loop_
_entity_poly.entity_id
_entity_poly.type
_entity_poly.pdbx_seq_one_letter_code
_entity_poly.pdbx_strand_id
1 'polypeptide(L)'
;MRLPNWNLTFSTKRRLQRIGLISAIVIMVMILVWFCWVIWIERYVVYSRDGATIDTSLPERMAGGQVSAPPSTDETVPIYINEGSDAISTEVELKKLSGYYVDHEQLSENLRSVKEIVATLPAETAVLLELKSSFGRFNYNSALPDATLASDVDTVAVNELISEITSRNLYAIAMIPAFRDRSYVLNRNAYFLKDANGYGWMDEQKCYWLDPTDTGAMNWLIQIVEELRSMGFDEVVFTEFRIPNSDRIKFNGDREAAIKNAAAKLVETCGTPNFVISFATNDTAFVLPDSSKSRIYLTNVGAKDADAAASKVQVENQETNLVFLATSTDTRYNKYGALRPVITANIGN
;
A
#
# COMPACT_ATOMS: atom_id res chain seq x y z
N MET A 1 -8.87 -58.55 9.82
CA MET A 1 -7.43 -58.82 9.90
C MET A 1 -6.90 -58.28 11.21
N ARG A 2 -6.51 -59.17 12.16
CA ARG A 2 -5.93 -58.77 13.45
C ARG A 2 -4.43 -58.52 13.22
N LEU A 3 -3.97 -57.32 13.55
CA LEU A 3 -2.56 -56.95 13.52
C LEU A 3 -1.80 -57.77 14.57
N PRO A 4 -0.59 -58.30 14.28
CA PRO A 4 0.18 -59.10 15.22
C PRO A 4 0.67 -58.25 16.40
N ASN A 5 0.39 -58.71 17.65
CA ASN A 5 0.91 -58.11 18.88
C ASN A 5 2.41 -58.45 18.98
N TRP A 6 3.25 -57.51 18.63
CA TRP A 6 4.70 -57.60 18.86
C TRP A 6 5.02 -57.19 20.29
N ASN A 7 5.13 -58.16 21.19
CA ASN A 7 5.67 -58.00 22.52
C ASN A 7 7.19 -57.77 22.44
N LEU A 8 7.60 -56.55 22.14
CA LEU A 8 9.00 -56.11 22.11
C LEU A 8 9.54 -56.05 23.55
N THR A 9 10.67 -56.73 23.83
CA THR A 9 11.39 -56.66 25.10
C THR A 9 11.79 -55.21 25.40
N PHE A 10 11.78 -54.83 26.69
CA PHE A 10 12.03 -53.46 27.14
C PHE A 10 13.35 -52.83 26.59
N SER A 11 14.38 -53.67 26.43
CA SER A 11 15.68 -53.29 25.82
C SER A 11 15.56 -52.95 24.32
N THR A 12 14.74 -53.67 23.59
CA THR A 12 14.50 -53.45 22.14
C THR A 12 13.71 -52.18 21.90
N LYS A 13 12.75 -51.88 22.76
CA LYS A 13 11.95 -50.64 22.72
C LYS A 13 12.81 -49.42 22.92
N ARG A 14 13.77 -49.42 23.86
CA ARG A 14 14.74 -48.35 24.07
C ARG A 14 15.70 -48.17 22.89
N ARG A 15 16.15 -49.24 22.26
CA ARG A 15 16.99 -49.19 21.06
C ARG A 15 16.25 -48.58 19.88
N LEU A 16 15.00 -48.96 19.64
CA LEU A 16 14.14 -48.40 18.60
C LEU A 16 13.85 -46.91 18.82
N GLN A 17 13.61 -46.51 20.06
CA GLN A 17 13.42 -45.08 20.38
C GLN A 17 14.69 -44.24 20.12
N ARG A 18 15.89 -44.79 20.45
CA ARG A 18 17.16 -44.10 20.14
C ARG A 18 17.41 -43.99 18.62
N ILE A 19 17.14 -45.07 17.88
CA ILE A 19 17.26 -45.07 16.42
C ILE A 19 16.28 -44.05 15.82
N GLY A 20 15.03 -44.04 16.30
CA GLY A 20 14.02 -43.08 15.83
C GLY A 20 14.44 -41.62 16.12
N LEU A 21 15.01 -41.36 17.31
CA LEU A 21 15.50 -40.01 17.64
C LEU A 21 16.68 -39.59 16.75
N ILE A 22 17.64 -40.50 16.52
CA ILE A 22 18.78 -40.24 15.63
C ILE A 22 18.31 -40.02 14.20
N SER A 23 17.37 -40.81 13.68
CA SER A 23 16.80 -40.60 12.38
C SER A 23 16.08 -39.24 12.22
N ALA A 24 15.33 -38.85 13.25
CA ALA A 24 14.66 -37.55 13.26
C ALA A 24 15.66 -36.35 13.25
N ILE A 25 16.76 -36.47 13.99
CA ILE A 25 17.83 -35.46 13.99
C ILE A 25 18.50 -35.36 12.62
N VAL A 26 18.81 -36.52 11.99
CA VAL A 26 19.41 -36.56 10.65
C VAL A 26 18.51 -35.94 9.60
N ILE A 27 17.21 -36.24 9.65
CA ILE A 27 16.23 -35.62 8.74
C ILE A 27 16.16 -34.11 8.95
N MET A 28 16.13 -33.66 10.21
CA MET A 28 16.12 -32.21 10.53
C MET A 28 17.37 -31.51 9.97
N VAL A 29 18.55 -32.11 10.13
CA VAL A 29 19.82 -31.54 9.60
C VAL A 29 19.79 -31.50 8.07
N MET A 30 19.29 -32.54 7.41
CA MET A 30 19.14 -32.53 5.94
C MET A 30 18.21 -31.41 5.45
N ILE A 31 17.09 -31.18 6.16
CA ILE A 31 16.16 -30.08 5.84
C ILE A 31 16.85 -28.72 6.01
N LEU A 32 17.61 -28.52 7.09
CA LEU A 32 18.35 -27.28 7.32
C LEU A 32 19.41 -27.03 6.24
N VAL A 33 20.17 -28.07 5.87
CA VAL A 33 21.18 -27.97 4.80
C VAL A 33 20.52 -27.64 3.46
N TRP A 34 19.39 -28.27 3.15
CA TRP A 34 18.61 -27.99 1.95
C TRP A 34 18.09 -26.54 1.95
N PHE A 35 17.59 -26.06 3.09
CA PHE A 35 17.11 -24.68 3.23
C PHE A 35 18.24 -23.65 3.06
N CYS A 36 19.40 -23.90 3.66
CA CYS A 36 20.59 -23.05 3.47
C CYS A 36 21.07 -23.05 2.02
N TRP A 37 20.99 -24.22 1.34
CA TRP A 37 21.36 -24.33 -0.07
C TRP A 37 20.40 -23.55 -0.98
N VAL A 38 19.08 -23.60 -0.72
CA VAL A 38 18.09 -22.81 -1.47
C VAL A 38 18.34 -21.31 -1.30
N ILE A 39 18.54 -20.82 -0.06
CA ILE A 39 18.85 -19.41 0.20
C ILE A 39 20.17 -18.99 -0.47
N TRP A 40 21.15 -19.89 -0.53
CA TRP A 40 22.43 -19.60 -1.19
C TRP A 40 22.28 -19.51 -2.71
N ILE A 41 21.51 -20.40 -3.32
CA ILE A 41 21.25 -20.41 -4.78
C ILE A 41 20.44 -19.20 -5.23
N GLU A 42 19.51 -18.73 -4.40
CA GLU A 42 18.64 -17.58 -4.71
C GLU A 42 19.45 -16.29 -4.97
N ARG A 43 20.68 -16.20 -4.47
CA ARG A 43 21.59 -15.08 -4.74
C ARG A 43 22.12 -15.04 -6.18
N TYR A 44 22.03 -16.14 -6.90
CA TYR A 44 22.56 -16.29 -8.26
C TYR A 44 21.46 -16.42 -9.31
N VAL A 45 20.18 -16.30 -8.92
CA VAL A 45 19.06 -16.32 -9.84
C VAL A 45 18.84 -14.93 -10.43
N VAL A 46 18.99 -14.84 -11.74
CA VAL A 46 18.68 -13.62 -12.50
C VAL A 46 17.34 -13.84 -13.22
N TYR A 47 16.34 -13.03 -12.87
CA TYR A 47 15.04 -13.04 -13.52
C TYR A 47 15.09 -12.14 -14.76
N SER A 48 14.83 -12.71 -15.94
CA SER A 48 14.71 -11.99 -17.20
C SER A 48 13.31 -12.21 -17.79
N ARG A 49 12.98 -11.41 -18.83
CA ARG A 49 11.68 -11.49 -19.51
C ARG A 49 11.40 -12.89 -20.13
N ASP A 50 12.46 -13.68 -20.34
CA ASP A 50 12.42 -15.00 -20.98
C ASP A 50 12.52 -16.15 -19.96
N GLY A 51 12.53 -15.84 -18.63
CA GLY A 51 12.59 -16.83 -17.54
C GLY A 51 13.67 -16.58 -16.53
N ALA A 52 13.82 -17.50 -15.55
CA ALA A 52 14.84 -17.44 -14.53
C ALA A 52 16.08 -18.25 -14.98
N THR A 53 17.26 -17.64 -14.95
CA THR A 53 18.54 -18.31 -15.21
C THR A 53 19.46 -18.19 -13.99
N ILE A 54 20.28 -19.23 -13.75
CA ILE A 54 21.29 -19.22 -12.69
C ILE A 54 22.61 -18.79 -13.30
N ASP A 55 23.10 -17.60 -12.91
CA ASP A 55 24.40 -17.08 -13.34
C ASP A 55 25.40 -17.10 -12.17
N THR A 56 26.29 -18.06 -12.20
CA THR A 56 27.35 -18.24 -11.19
C THR A 56 28.57 -17.37 -11.45
N SER A 57 28.62 -16.63 -12.54
CA SER A 57 29.73 -15.74 -12.92
C SER A 57 29.63 -14.33 -12.32
N LEU A 58 28.49 -13.99 -11.66
CA LEU A 58 28.32 -12.71 -10.99
C LEU A 58 29.31 -12.59 -9.82
N PRO A 59 30.17 -11.55 -9.80
CA PRO A 59 31.07 -11.31 -8.68
C PRO A 59 30.25 -11.04 -7.41
N GLU A 60 30.73 -11.58 -6.31
CA GLU A 60 30.15 -11.38 -4.97
C GLU A 60 29.92 -9.89 -4.74
N ARG A 61 28.68 -9.49 -4.52
CA ARG A 61 28.32 -8.10 -4.21
C ARG A 61 28.83 -7.79 -2.80
N MET A 62 30.10 -7.37 -2.72
CA MET A 62 30.62 -6.82 -1.49
C MET A 62 29.91 -5.53 -1.15
N ALA A 63 29.31 -5.48 0.02
CA ALA A 63 28.84 -4.26 0.63
C ALA A 63 30.04 -3.30 0.78
N GLY A 64 30.02 -2.18 0.03
CA GLY A 64 30.95 -1.07 0.19
C GLY A 64 32.33 -1.28 -0.44
N GLY A 65 32.47 -1.12 -1.74
CA GLY A 65 33.76 -1.06 -2.41
C GLY A 65 33.64 -0.37 -3.77
N GLN A 66 34.57 0.56 -4.01
CA GLN A 66 34.68 1.33 -5.25
C GLN A 66 34.79 0.41 -6.47
N VAL A 67 34.02 0.73 -7.51
CA VAL A 67 34.05 0.08 -8.81
C VAL A 67 35.41 0.44 -9.48
N SER A 68 36.30 -0.54 -9.62
CA SER A 68 37.45 -0.43 -10.53
C SER A 68 36.98 -0.69 -11.95
N ALA A 69 37.26 0.23 -12.86
CA ALA A 69 36.93 0.12 -14.28
C ALA A 69 37.63 -1.07 -14.95
N PRO A 70 36.97 -1.78 -15.91
CA PRO A 70 37.63 -2.81 -16.70
C PRO A 70 38.65 -2.23 -17.67
N PRO A 71 39.69 -2.98 -18.09
CA PRO A 71 40.73 -2.50 -18.98
C PRO A 71 40.17 -2.20 -20.37
N SER A 72 40.55 -1.06 -20.89
CA SER A 72 40.21 -0.53 -22.20
C SER A 72 40.79 -1.40 -23.33
N THR A 73 39.92 -1.94 -24.19
CA THR A 73 40.25 -2.27 -25.56
C THR A 73 39.78 -1.11 -26.43
N ASP A 74 40.74 -0.51 -27.16
CA ASP A 74 40.54 0.56 -28.11
C ASP A 74 39.61 0.12 -29.24
N GLU A 75 38.35 0.53 -29.19
CA GLU A 75 37.55 0.83 -30.36
C GLU A 75 36.81 2.14 -30.07
N THR A 76 37.26 3.20 -30.71
CA THR A 76 36.68 4.54 -30.68
C THR A 76 35.35 4.52 -31.40
N VAL A 77 34.27 4.29 -30.65
CA VAL A 77 32.94 4.69 -31.06
C VAL A 77 32.79 6.17 -30.72
N PRO A 78 32.51 7.06 -31.68
CA PRO A 78 32.27 8.47 -31.36
C PRO A 78 31.03 8.59 -30.52
N ILE A 79 31.19 8.82 -29.22
CA ILE A 79 30.10 9.24 -28.35
C ILE A 79 29.84 10.71 -28.67
N TYR A 80 28.76 11.00 -29.37
CA TYR A 80 28.23 12.35 -29.44
C TYR A 80 27.72 12.73 -28.06
N ILE A 81 28.55 13.41 -27.28
CA ILE A 81 28.10 14.13 -26.09
C ILE A 81 27.33 15.33 -26.62
N ASN A 82 26.03 15.23 -26.62
CA ASN A 82 25.17 16.38 -26.79
C ASN A 82 25.31 17.20 -25.51
N GLU A 83 26.11 18.27 -25.54
CA GLU A 83 26.17 19.28 -24.49
C GLU A 83 24.90 20.14 -24.53
N GLY A 84 23.77 19.50 -24.39
CA GLY A 84 22.52 20.11 -24.01
C GLY A 84 22.27 19.71 -22.56
N SER A 85 22.32 20.66 -21.67
CA SER A 85 21.96 20.52 -20.28
C SER A 85 20.45 20.31 -20.13
N ASP A 86 19.95 19.19 -20.60
CA ASP A 86 18.70 18.65 -20.11
C ASP A 86 19.07 17.63 -19.03
N ALA A 87 19.22 18.13 -17.81
CA ALA A 87 19.01 17.30 -16.65
C ALA A 87 17.66 16.63 -16.92
N ILE A 88 17.66 15.32 -17.18
CA ILE A 88 16.43 14.53 -17.23
C ILE A 88 15.84 14.69 -15.84
N SER A 89 14.91 15.63 -15.73
CA SER A 89 14.10 15.80 -14.56
C SER A 89 13.36 14.48 -14.38
N THR A 90 13.76 13.70 -13.39
CA THR A 90 13.05 12.51 -12.95
C THR A 90 11.81 12.89 -12.13
N GLU A 91 11.26 14.07 -12.39
CA GLU A 91 10.03 14.50 -11.78
C GLU A 91 8.88 13.67 -12.34
N VAL A 92 8.10 13.11 -11.42
CA VAL A 92 6.87 12.40 -11.74
C VAL A 92 5.88 13.43 -12.25
N GLU A 93 5.64 13.44 -13.54
CA GLU A 93 4.59 14.28 -14.11
C GLU A 93 3.23 13.63 -13.84
N LEU A 94 2.49 14.20 -12.89
CA LEU A 94 1.16 13.72 -12.54
C LEU A 94 0.18 14.04 -13.69
N LYS A 95 -0.51 13.01 -14.19
CA LYS A 95 -1.58 13.16 -15.19
C LYS A 95 -2.90 13.51 -14.49
N LYS A 96 -3.75 14.26 -15.19
CA LYS A 96 -5.14 14.48 -14.76
C LYS A 96 -5.90 13.17 -14.69
N LEU A 97 -6.53 12.90 -13.55
CA LEU A 97 -7.30 11.68 -13.36
C LEU A 97 -8.75 11.82 -13.83
N SER A 98 -9.22 10.79 -14.50
CA SER A 98 -10.63 10.60 -14.83
C SER A 98 -10.99 9.13 -14.64
N GLY A 99 -12.05 8.85 -13.89
CA GLY A 99 -12.40 7.46 -13.61
C GLY A 99 -13.45 7.30 -12.53
N TYR A 100 -13.30 6.23 -11.78
CA TYR A 100 -14.31 5.75 -10.86
C TYR A 100 -13.73 5.41 -9.49
N TYR A 101 -14.58 5.44 -8.46
CA TYR A 101 -14.27 4.89 -7.15
C TYR A 101 -15.28 3.82 -6.75
N VAL A 102 -14.80 2.85 -5.98
CA VAL A 102 -15.54 1.76 -5.40
C VAL A 102 -15.37 1.86 -3.89
N ASP A 103 -16.41 2.19 -3.19
CA ASP A 103 -16.43 2.26 -1.73
C ASP A 103 -16.68 0.90 -1.08
N HIS A 104 -16.65 0.86 0.25
CA HIS A 104 -16.88 -0.36 1.02
C HIS A 104 -18.27 -0.97 0.76
N GLU A 105 -19.33 -0.14 0.62
CA GLU A 105 -20.68 -0.62 0.37
C GLU A 105 -20.77 -1.34 -0.99
N GLN A 106 -20.13 -0.78 -2.01
CA GLN A 106 -20.09 -1.42 -3.34
C GLN A 106 -19.28 -2.72 -3.33
N LEU A 107 -18.20 -2.80 -2.54
CA LEU A 107 -17.41 -4.03 -2.38
C LEU A 107 -18.17 -5.11 -1.61
N SER A 108 -18.99 -4.73 -0.63
CA SER A 108 -19.75 -5.69 0.20
C SER A 108 -21.02 -6.18 -0.47
N GLU A 109 -21.77 -5.27 -1.14
CA GLU A 109 -23.12 -5.57 -1.63
C GLU A 109 -23.18 -5.79 -3.15
N ASN A 110 -22.27 -5.17 -3.92
CA ASN A 110 -22.38 -5.06 -5.37
C ASN A 110 -21.14 -5.53 -6.14
N LEU A 111 -20.25 -6.29 -5.50
CA LEU A 111 -18.94 -6.67 -6.07
C LEU A 111 -19.02 -7.29 -7.46
N ARG A 112 -20.07 -8.10 -7.72
CA ARG A 112 -20.28 -8.70 -9.03
C ARG A 112 -20.52 -7.65 -10.11
N SER A 113 -21.41 -6.69 -9.85
CA SER A 113 -21.69 -5.60 -10.80
C SER A 113 -20.48 -4.68 -10.98
N VAL A 114 -19.72 -4.45 -9.91
CA VAL A 114 -18.43 -3.71 -9.99
C VAL A 114 -17.47 -4.42 -10.95
N LYS A 115 -17.25 -5.73 -10.80
CA LYS A 115 -16.41 -6.51 -11.71
C LYS A 115 -16.87 -6.41 -13.16
N GLU A 116 -18.17 -6.57 -13.42
CA GLU A 116 -18.75 -6.49 -14.75
C GLU A 116 -18.49 -5.11 -15.40
N ILE A 117 -18.63 -4.02 -14.64
CA ILE A 117 -18.36 -2.65 -15.13
C ILE A 117 -16.87 -2.44 -15.36
N VAL A 118 -16.02 -2.78 -14.36
CA VAL A 118 -14.57 -2.62 -14.46
C VAL A 118 -14.02 -3.36 -15.68
N ALA A 119 -14.55 -4.55 -15.98
CA ALA A 119 -14.17 -5.33 -17.17
C ALA A 119 -14.40 -4.59 -18.50
N THR A 120 -15.24 -3.55 -18.54
CA THR A 120 -15.53 -2.78 -19.75
C THR A 120 -14.76 -1.46 -19.85
N LEU A 121 -14.04 -1.06 -18.80
CA LEU A 121 -13.36 0.24 -18.78
C LEU A 121 -12.22 0.30 -19.80
N PRO A 122 -12.02 1.45 -20.47
CA PRO A 122 -10.87 1.67 -21.35
C PRO A 122 -9.57 1.71 -20.54
N ALA A 123 -8.45 1.39 -21.18
CA ALA A 123 -7.12 1.53 -20.60
C ALA A 123 -6.88 2.96 -20.06
N GLU A 124 -6.03 3.10 -19.08
CA GLU A 124 -5.68 4.36 -18.38
C GLU A 124 -6.84 4.99 -17.58
N THR A 125 -8.04 4.39 -17.56
CA THR A 125 -9.10 4.84 -16.65
C THR A 125 -8.68 4.64 -15.21
N ALA A 126 -8.82 5.66 -14.37
CA ALA A 126 -8.50 5.55 -12.95
C ALA A 126 -9.60 4.78 -12.20
N VAL A 127 -9.18 3.82 -11.37
CA VAL A 127 -10.08 3.04 -10.52
C VAL A 127 -9.55 3.07 -9.10
N LEU A 128 -10.27 3.74 -8.22
CA LEU A 128 -9.98 3.81 -6.79
C LEU A 128 -10.81 2.78 -6.04
N LEU A 129 -10.16 1.96 -5.22
CA LEU A 129 -10.80 1.01 -4.33
C LEU A 129 -10.62 1.41 -2.86
N GLU A 130 -11.68 1.43 -2.07
CA GLU A 130 -11.60 1.55 -0.61
C GLU A 130 -11.20 0.20 -0.01
N LEU A 131 -9.90 0.01 0.22
CA LEU A 131 -9.34 -1.28 0.63
C LEU A 131 -9.24 -1.50 2.13
N LYS A 132 -9.50 -0.46 2.92
CA LYS A 132 -9.51 -0.58 4.38
C LYS A 132 -10.57 0.35 4.93
N SER A 133 -11.41 -0.14 5.81
CA SER A 133 -12.42 0.66 6.47
C SER A 133 -11.81 1.53 7.58
N SER A 134 -12.50 2.62 7.95
CA SER A 134 -12.11 3.48 9.07
C SER A 134 -12.16 2.77 10.44
N PHE A 135 -12.66 1.53 10.52
CA PHE A 135 -12.56 0.67 11.68
C PHE A 135 -11.28 -0.20 11.67
N GLY A 136 -10.43 -0.10 10.66
CA GLY A 136 -9.17 -0.84 10.53
C GLY A 136 -9.31 -2.23 9.93
N ARG A 137 -10.46 -2.55 9.27
CA ARG A 137 -10.67 -3.84 8.61
C ARG A 137 -10.33 -3.75 7.13
N PHE A 138 -9.59 -4.74 6.65
CA PHE A 138 -9.17 -4.82 5.25
C PHE A 138 -10.26 -5.45 4.39
N ASN A 139 -10.59 -4.80 3.29
CA ASN A 139 -11.58 -5.26 2.31
C ASN A 139 -10.97 -6.21 1.27
N TYR A 140 -9.69 -6.51 1.36
CA TYR A 140 -8.98 -7.47 0.53
C TYR A 140 -8.24 -8.49 1.42
N ASN A 141 -7.82 -9.61 0.87
CA ASN A 141 -7.09 -10.64 1.58
C ASN A 141 -5.62 -10.23 1.76
N SER A 142 -5.35 -9.39 2.77
CA SER A 142 -4.02 -8.93 3.12
C SER A 142 -3.17 -10.06 3.69
N ALA A 143 -1.89 -10.11 3.31
CA ALA A 143 -0.90 -11.04 3.85
C ALA A 143 -0.21 -10.52 5.12
N LEU A 144 -0.49 -9.29 5.55
CA LEU A 144 0.10 -8.71 6.75
C LEU A 144 -0.37 -9.45 8.02
N PRO A 145 0.54 -9.86 8.91
CA PRO A 145 0.19 -10.69 10.07
C PRO A 145 -0.75 -10.00 11.07
N ASP A 146 -0.74 -8.66 11.09
CA ASP A 146 -1.59 -7.88 12.00
C ASP A 146 -2.88 -7.38 11.32
N ALA A 147 -3.13 -7.75 10.05
CA ALA A 147 -4.33 -7.36 9.34
C ALA A 147 -5.57 -8.08 9.89
N THR A 148 -6.63 -7.32 10.09
CA THR A 148 -7.96 -7.86 10.41
C THR A 148 -8.84 -7.72 9.18
N LEU A 149 -9.28 -8.83 8.60
CA LEU A 149 -10.11 -8.81 7.40
C LEU A 149 -11.56 -8.39 7.73
N ALA A 150 -12.19 -7.76 6.76
CA ALA A 150 -13.62 -7.48 6.82
C ALA A 150 -14.42 -8.79 6.76
N SER A 151 -15.48 -8.89 7.54
CA SER A 151 -16.32 -10.10 7.60
C SER A 151 -17.55 -10.04 6.67
N ASP A 152 -17.81 -8.87 6.15
CA ASP A 152 -18.95 -8.49 5.30
C ASP A 152 -18.55 -8.30 3.83
N VAL A 153 -17.28 -8.50 3.50
CA VAL A 153 -16.72 -8.43 2.14
C VAL A 153 -16.08 -9.77 1.77
N ASP A 154 -16.30 -10.24 0.56
CA ASP A 154 -15.53 -11.36 0.00
C ASP A 154 -14.13 -10.87 -0.41
N THR A 155 -13.21 -10.91 0.56
CA THR A 155 -11.85 -10.40 0.39
C THR A 155 -11.05 -11.13 -0.68
N VAL A 156 -11.37 -12.40 -0.96
CA VAL A 156 -10.72 -13.19 -2.03
C VAL A 156 -11.20 -12.68 -3.39
N ALA A 157 -12.51 -12.48 -3.54
CA ALA A 157 -13.05 -11.94 -4.78
C ALA A 157 -12.63 -10.48 -5.05
N VAL A 158 -12.32 -9.71 -4.00
CA VAL A 158 -11.69 -8.38 -4.14
C VAL A 158 -10.24 -8.50 -4.64
N ASN A 159 -9.45 -9.49 -4.19
CA ASN A 159 -8.13 -9.72 -4.76
C ASN A 159 -8.17 -10.08 -6.25
N GLU A 160 -9.18 -10.82 -6.69
CA GLU A 160 -9.40 -11.06 -8.13
C GLU A 160 -9.69 -9.76 -8.89
N LEU A 161 -10.54 -8.88 -8.32
CA LEU A 161 -10.81 -7.56 -8.90
C LEU A 161 -9.54 -6.70 -8.97
N ILE A 162 -8.71 -6.69 -7.91
CA ILE A 162 -7.41 -5.98 -7.91
C ILE A 162 -6.53 -6.52 -9.03
N SER A 163 -6.39 -7.84 -9.15
CA SER A 163 -5.59 -8.47 -10.21
C SER A 163 -6.10 -8.12 -11.61
N GLU A 164 -7.41 -8.03 -11.80
CA GLU A 164 -8.00 -7.59 -13.06
C GLU A 164 -7.65 -6.13 -13.37
N ILE A 165 -7.80 -5.21 -12.41
CA ILE A 165 -7.48 -3.79 -12.58
C ILE A 165 -6.01 -3.61 -12.95
N THR A 166 -5.10 -4.22 -12.17
CA THR A 166 -3.65 -4.03 -12.33
C THR A 166 -3.10 -4.69 -13.60
N SER A 167 -3.72 -5.77 -14.09
CA SER A 167 -3.30 -6.45 -15.32
C SER A 167 -3.76 -5.76 -16.61
N ARG A 168 -4.79 -4.89 -16.55
CA ARG A 168 -5.43 -4.29 -17.74
C ARG A 168 -4.96 -2.88 -18.08
N ASN A 169 -3.86 -2.43 -17.52
CA ASN A 169 -3.35 -1.06 -17.72
C ASN A 169 -4.40 0.01 -17.32
N LEU A 170 -5.20 -0.25 -16.30
CA LEU A 170 -6.00 0.75 -15.60
C LEU A 170 -5.10 1.44 -14.57
N TYR A 171 -5.38 2.70 -14.24
CA TYR A 171 -4.65 3.39 -13.18
C TYR A 171 -5.24 2.98 -11.82
N ALA A 172 -4.55 2.10 -11.11
CA ALA A 172 -5.02 1.47 -9.89
C ALA A 172 -4.72 2.32 -8.65
N ILE A 173 -5.75 2.73 -7.91
CA ILE A 173 -5.64 3.57 -6.72
C ILE A 173 -6.20 2.82 -5.51
N ALA A 174 -5.40 2.69 -4.45
CA ALA A 174 -5.83 2.14 -3.18
C ALA A 174 -6.15 3.27 -2.18
N MET A 175 -7.34 3.27 -1.60
CA MET A 175 -7.73 4.22 -0.55
C MET A 175 -7.80 3.51 0.80
N ILE A 176 -7.08 4.06 1.79
CA ILE A 176 -6.99 3.51 3.15
C ILE A 176 -6.99 4.62 4.21
N PRO A 177 -7.61 4.43 5.38
CA PRO A 177 -7.45 5.33 6.51
C PRO A 177 -6.03 5.22 7.09
N ALA A 178 -5.43 6.37 7.39
CA ALA A 178 -4.11 6.43 7.99
C ALA A 178 -4.15 6.18 9.50
N PHE A 179 -4.62 7.17 10.25
CA PHE A 179 -4.47 7.15 11.70
C PHE A 179 -5.71 6.66 12.46
N ARG A 180 -6.85 6.54 11.80
CA ARG A 180 -8.07 5.99 12.40
C ARG A 180 -8.10 4.48 12.21
N ASP A 181 -7.83 3.72 13.27
CA ASP A 181 -7.75 2.27 13.21
C ASP A 181 -8.13 1.64 14.55
N ARG A 182 -9.25 0.94 14.59
CA ARG A 182 -9.68 0.22 15.79
C ARG A 182 -9.03 -1.15 15.91
N SER A 183 -8.86 -1.84 14.79
CA SER A 183 -8.47 -3.25 14.79
C SER A 183 -7.00 -3.44 15.12
N TYR A 184 -6.13 -2.65 14.54
CA TYR A 184 -4.69 -2.72 14.80
C TYR A 184 -4.33 -2.35 16.24
N VAL A 185 -4.98 -1.31 16.78
CA VAL A 185 -4.71 -0.79 18.13
C VAL A 185 -5.14 -1.77 19.22
N LEU A 186 -6.19 -2.56 19.03
CA LEU A 186 -6.63 -3.55 20.03
C LEU A 186 -5.56 -4.58 20.36
N ASN A 187 -4.67 -4.85 19.42
CA ASN A 187 -3.58 -5.80 19.58
C ASN A 187 -2.25 -5.13 20.03
N ARG A 188 -2.16 -3.78 20.01
CA ARG A 188 -0.91 -3.05 20.23
C ARG A 188 -1.15 -1.74 20.99
N ASN A 189 -1.14 -1.79 22.31
CA ASN A 189 -1.49 -0.70 23.23
C ASN A 189 -0.54 0.51 23.23
N ALA A 190 0.51 0.55 22.39
CA ALA A 190 1.54 1.58 22.47
C ALA A 190 1.35 2.75 21.49
N TYR A 191 0.72 2.54 20.34
CA TYR A 191 0.84 3.42 19.15
C TYR A 191 -0.33 4.39 18.96
N PHE A 192 -1.16 4.62 19.97
CA PHE A 192 -2.34 5.48 19.86
C PHE A 192 -2.22 6.83 20.56
N LEU A 193 -2.99 7.81 20.08
CA LEU A 193 -3.20 9.07 20.76
C LEU A 193 -3.80 8.81 22.14
N LYS A 194 -3.34 9.54 23.15
CA LYS A 194 -3.72 9.34 24.55
C LYS A 194 -4.65 10.43 25.05
N ASP A 195 -5.50 10.08 26.00
CA ASP A 195 -6.25 11.04 26.80
C ASP A 195 -5.41 11.62 27.96
N ALA A 196 -5.99 12.51 28.75
CA ALA A 196 -5.34 13.12 29.90
C ALA A 196 -4.87 12.12 30.96
N ASN A 197 -5.48 10.91 31.03
CA ASN A 197 -5.16 9.87 32.00
C ASN A 197 -4.12 8.87 31.44
N GLY A 198 -3.69 9.04 30.18
CA GLY A 198 -2.73 8.17 29.51
C GLY A 198 -3.36 6.93 28.86
N TYR A 199 -4.69 6.82 28.84
CA TYR A 199 -5.39 5.78 28.11
C TYR A 199 -5.55 6.15 26.63
N GLY A 200 -5.75 5.14 25.78
CA GLY A 200 -6.04 5.38 24.38
C GLY A 200 -7.30 6.21 24.17
N TRP A 201 -7.15 7.31 23.45
CA TRP A 201 -8.29 8.14 23.11
C TRP A 201 -9.13 7.49 22.01
N MET A 202 -10.44 7.49 22.23
CA MET A 202 -11.43 7.02 21.25
C MET A 202 -12.36 8.15 20.85
N ASP A 203 -12.71 8.17 19.56
CA ASP A 203 -13.73 9.06 19.03
C ASP A 203 -15.16 8.61 19.41
N GLU A 204 -16.16 9.35 18.97
CA GLU A 204 -17.58 9.09 19.27
C GLU A 204 -18.06 7.73 18.72
N GLN A 205 -17.43 7.24 17.63
CA GLN A 205 -17.71 5.93 17.03
C GLN A 205 -16.87 4.80 17.66
N LYS A 206 -16.20 5.08 18.78
CA LYS A 206 -15.36 4.13 19.54
C LYS A 206 -14.19 3.57 18.71
N CYS A 207 -13.65 4.38 17.80
CA CYS A 207 -12.41 4.11 17.12
C CYS A 207 -11.23 4.77 17.81
N TYR A 208 -10.14 4.04 17.91
CA TYR A 208 -8.86 4.58 18.33
C TYR A 208 -8.18 5.33 17.19
N TRP A 209 -7.23 6.16 17.54
CA TRP A 209 -6.43 6.92 16.60
C TRP A 209 -4.95 6.71 16.88
N LEU A 210 -4.21 6.33 15.86
CA LEU A 210 -2.77 6.16 15.92
C LEU A 210 -2.08 7.53 16.10
N ASP A 211 -0.98 7.55 16.82
CA ASP A 211 -0.14 8.73 16.97
C ASP A 211 0.78 8.87 15.74
N PRO A 212 0.66 9.94 14.94
CA PRO A 212 1.49 10.14 13.75
C PRO A 212 2.98 10.34 14.06
N THR A 213 3.33 10.59 15.31
CA THR A 213 4.73 10.73 15.76
C THR A 213 5.33 9.41 16.22
N ASP A 214 4.51 8.37 16.40
CA ASP A 214 4.98 7.05 16.82
C ASP A 214 5.57 6.27 15.64
N THR A 215 6.77 5.75 15.83
CA THR A 215 7.48 5.00 14.79
C THR A 215 6.76 3.70 14.42
N GLY A 216 6.12 3.03 15.38
CA GLY A 216 5.38 1.80 15.13
C GLY A 216 4.12 2.04 14.31
N ALA A 217 3.40 3.14 14.59
CA ALA A 217 2.24 3.57 13.81
C ALA A 217 2.65 3.90 12.35
N MET A 218 3.73 4.63 12.17
CA MET A 218 4.25 4.95 10.83
C MET A 218 4.73 3.72 10.07
N ASN A 219 5.45 2.80 10.75
CA ASN A 219 5.89 1.55 10.13
C ASN A 219 4.72 0.66 9.70
N TRP A 220 3.61 0.68 10.43
CA TRP A 220 2.39 -0.01 10.03
C TRP A 220 1.84 0.52 8.71
N LEU A 221 1.76 1.84 8.55
CA LEU A 221 1.32 2.45 7.29
C LEU A 221 2.27 2.12 6.15
N ILE A 222 3.58 2.16 6.38
CA ILE A 222 4.60 1.80 5.37
C ILE A 222 4.43 0.35 4.91
N GLN A 223 4.22 -0.59 5.84
CA GLN A 223 3.99 -2.01 5.47
C GLN A 223 2.74 -2.20 4.60
N ILE A 224 1.64 -1.50 4.92
CA ILE A 224 0.42 -1.54 4.08
C ILE A 224 0.72 -0.99 2.68
N VAL A 225 1.42 0.13 2.59
CA VAL A 225 1.78 0.75 1.30
C VAL A 225 2.67 -0.18 0.47
N GLU A 226 3.65 -0.84 1.08
CA GLU A 226 4.52 -1.78 0.39
C GLU A 226 3.77 -3.01 -0.12
N GLU A 227 2.82 -3.54 0.67
CA GLU A 227 1.93 -4.61 0.21
C GLU A 227 1.12 -4.16 -1.01
N LEU A 228 0.45 -3.00 -0.94
CA LEU A 228 -0.35 -2.47 -2.04
C LEU A 228 0.49 -2.21 -3.31
N ARG A 229 1.70 -1.66 -3.15
CA ARG A 229 2.64 -1.50 -4.26
C ARG A 229 3.03 -2.85 -4.88
N SER A 230 3.26 -3.87 -4.07
CA SER A 230 3.58 -5.23 -4.56
C SER A 230 2.41 -5.88 -5.30
N MET A 231 1.17 -5.47 -5.00
CA MET A 231 -0.04 -5.90 -5.69
C MET A 231 -0.27 -5.17 -7.03
N GLY A 232 0.57 -4.19 -7.38
CA GLY A 232 0.54 -3.49 -8.66
C GLY A 232 -0.29 -2.20 -8.67
N PHE A 233 -0.61 -1.62 -7.51
CA PHE A 233 -1.22 -0.29 -7.46
C PHE A 233 -0.24 0.79 -7.93
N ASP A 234 -0.78 1.85 -8.54
CA ASP A 234 -0.04 3.03 -8.99
C ASP A 234 -0.05 4.14 -7.95
N GLU A 235 -1.05 4.16 -7.06
CA GLU A 235 -1.23 5.22 -6.08
C GLU A 235 -1.90 4.70 -4.81
N VAL A 236 -1.47 5.23 -3.66
CA VAL A 236 -2.16 5.08 -2.38
C VAL A 236 -2.68 6.43 -1.91
N VAL A 237 -3.95 6.49 -1.55
CA VAL A 237 -4.63 7.66 -1.00
C VAL A 237 -4.95 7.44 0.46
N PHE A 238 -4.38 8.23 1.33
CA PHE A 238 -4.66 8.21 2.76
C PHE A 238 -5.85 9.07 3.13
N THR A 239 -6.90 8.48 3.69
CA THR A 239 -7.98 9.17 4.40
C THR A 239 -7.67 9.27 5.89
N GLU A 240 -8.44 10.05 6.68
CA GLU A 240 -8.24 10.24 8.13
C GLU A 240 -6.79 10.59 8.49
N PHE A 241 -6.13 11.37 7.61
CA PHE A 241 -4.74 11.80 7.78
C PHE A 241 -4.67 13.09 8.61
N ARG A 242 -5.02 12.99 9.88
CA ARG A 242 -5.12 14.12 10.81
C ARG A 242 -5.02 13.67 12.26
N ILE A 243 -4.73 14.59 13.16
CA ILE A 243 -5.01 14.46 14.59
C ILE A 243 -6.38 15.10 14.84
N PRO A 244 -7.37 14.37 15.41
CA PRO A 244 -8.69 14.93 15.66
C PRO A 244 -8.65 16.18 16.55
N ASN A 245 -9.48 17.17 16.23
CA ASN A 245 -9.59 18.37 17.05
C ASN A 245 -10.46 18.07 18.27
N SER A 246 -9.82 17.64 19.38
CA SER A 246 -10.45 17.33 20.65
C SER A 246 -9.56 17.76 21.80
N ASP A 247 -10.14 18.45 22.78
CA ASP A 247 -9.47 18.83 24.03
C ASP A 247 -9.17 17.61 24.93
N ARG A 248 -9.80 16.46 24.64
CA ARG A 248 -9.56 15.22 25.37
C ARG A 248 -8.29 14.52 24.93
N ILE A 249 -7.71 14.89 23.80
CA ILE A 249 -6.44 14.31 23.32
C ILE A 249 -5.29 15.07 23.96
N LYS A 250 -4.49 14.37 24.75
CA LYS A 250 -3.22 14.86 25.26
C LYS A 250 -2.13 14.65 24.18
N PHE A 251 -1.89 15.68 23.40
CA PHE A 251 -0.83 15.69 22.39
C PHE A 251 0.22 16.74 22.78
N ASN A 252 1.48 16.31 22.87
CA ASN A 252 2.59 17.21 23.21
C ASN A 252 3.28 17.64 21.92
N GLY A 253 2.99 18.82 21.44
CA GLY A 253 3.60 19.38 20.24
C GLY A 253 2.58 20.07 19.32
N ASP A 254 3.08 20.50 18.20
CA ASP A 254 2.27 21.09 17.13
C ASP A 254 1.63 19.98 16.29
N ARG A 255 0.29 19.94 16.25
CA ARG A 255 -0.48 18.93 15.53
C ARG A 255 -0.30 19.05 14.02
N GLU A 256 -0.25 20.27 13.48
CA GLU A 256 -0.08 20.51 12.04
C GLU A 256 1.33 20.08 11.60
N ALA A 257 2.35 20.45 12.37
CA ALA A 257 3.72 20.03 12.11
C ALA A 257 3.88 18.49 12.17
N ALA A 258 3.22 17.82 13.11
CA ALA A 258 3.25 16.36 13.22
C ALA A 258 2.65 15.70 11.97
N ILE A 259 1.50 16.19 11.49
CA ILE A 259 0.85 15.67 10.28
C ILE A 259 1.70 15.95 9.03
N LYS A 260 2.25 17.16 8.91
CA LYS A 260 3.13 17.51 7.79
C LYS A 260 4.39 16.63 7.74
N ASN A 261 5.01 16.38 8.90
CA ASN A 261 6.19 15.50 9.00
C ASN A 261 5.85 14.05 8.67
N ALA A 262 4.69 13.56 9.12
CA ALA A 262 4.22 12.21 8.78
C ALA A 262 3.96 12.07 7.28
N ALA A 263 3.34 13.07 6.65
CA ALA A 263 3.12 13.10 5.21
C ALA A 263 4.43 13.11 4.43
N ALA A 264 5.38 13.98 4.80
CA ALA A 264 6.71 14.05 4.19
C ALA A 264 7.42 12.69 4.28
N LYS A 265 7.40 12.07 5.46
CA LYS A 265 8.03 10.76 5.69
C LYS A 265 7.42 9.66 4.78
N LEU A 266 6.10 9.63 4.60
CA LEU A 266 5.45 8.65 3.72
C LEU A 266 5.81 8.89 2.25
N VAL A 267 5.78 10.15 1.80
CA VAL A 267 6.17 10.52 0.42
C VAL A 267 7.62 10.16 0.14
N GLU A 268 8.54 10.50 1.05
CA GLU A 268 9.97 10.21 0.90
C GLU A 268 10.30 8.71 0.96
N THR A 269 9.60 7.96 1.85
CA THR A 269 9.92 6.54 2.07
C THR A 269 9.26 5.64 1.02
N CYS A 270 8.02 5.93 0.63
CA CYS A 270 7.21 5.04 -0.20
C CYS A 270 7.02 5.56 -1.63
N GLY A 271 7.08 6.87 -1.85
CA GLY A 271 6.89 7.47 -3.18
C GLY A 271 8.03 7.12 -4.13
N THR A 272 7.67 6.83 -5.39
CA THR A 272 8.63 6.59 -6.48
C THR A 272 8.12 7.25 -7.76
N PRO A 273 8.92 7.35 -8.84
CA PRO A 273 8.44 7.85 -10.13
C PRO A 273 7.19 7.15 -10.68
N ASN A 274 6.94 5.90 -10.29
CA ASN A 274 5.83 5.09 -10.75
C ASN A 274 4.82 4.74 -9.65
N PHE A 275 4.94 5.35 -8.47
CA PHE A 275 4.05 5.06 -7.34
C PHE A 275 3.83 6.32 -6.49
N VAL A 276 2.59 6.77 -6.46
CA VAL A 276 2.21 8.06 -5.87
C VAL A 276 1.63 7.87 -4.47
N ILE A 277 2.02 8.73 -3.54
CA ILE A 277 1.42 8.85 -2.21
C ILE A 277 0.58 10.11 -2.16
N SER A 278 -0.70 9.96 -1.89
CA SER A 278 -1.69 11.04 -1.91
C SER A 278 -2.55 11.06 -0.66
N PHE A 279 -3.31 12.14 -0.48
CA PHE A 279 -4.09 12.37 0.73
C PHE A 279 -5.51 12.81 0.38
N ALA A 280 -6.51 12.24 1.06
CA ALA A 280 -7.89 12.65 0.95
C ALA A 280 -8.32 13.45 2.18
N THR A 281 -8.94 14.57 1.98
CA THR A 281 -9.36 15.48 3.04
C THR A 281 -10.62 16.23 2.65
N ASN A 282 -11.36 16.68 3.65
CA ASN A 282 -12.38 17.72 3.53
C ASN A 282 -11.87 19.08 4.02
N ASP A 283 -10.62 19.15 4.47
CA ASP A 283 -9.97 20.37 4.93
C ASP A 283 -9.14 20.99 3.80
N THR A 284 -9.58 22.12 3.29
CA THR A 284 -8.90 22.85 2.22
C THR A 284 -7.64 23.59 2.67
N ALA A 285 -7.37 23.64 3.99
CA ALA A 285 -6.13 24.18 4.54
C ALA A 285 -4.99 23.16 4.60
N PHE A 286 -5.25 21.89 4.28
CA PHE A 286 -4.21 20.84 4.21
C PHE A 286 -3.18 21.18 3.13
N VAL A 287 -1.90 21.20 3.51
CA VAL A 287 -0.78 21.51 2.62
C VAL A 287 0.07 20.26 2.41
N LEU A 288 0.31 19.93 1.16
CA LEU A 288 1.21 18.84 0.78
C LEU A 288 2.67 19.13 1.16
N PRO A 289 3.44 18.12 1.58
CA PRO A 289 4.88 18.27 1.82
C PRO A 289 5.66 18.54 0.53
N ASP A 290 5.23 17.91 -0.58
CA ASP A 290 5.73 18.15 -1.95
C ASP A 290 4.53 18.12 -2.88
N SER A 291 4.12 19.29 -3.36
CA SER A 291 2.91 19.44 -4.16
C SER A 291 3.04 18.92 -5.59
N SER A 292 4.26 18.70 -6.08
CA SER A 292 4.51 18.16 -7.42
C SER A 292 4.34 16.64 -7.50
N LYS A 293 4.55 15.95 -6.37
CA LYS A 293 4.61 14.48 -6.30
C LYS A 293 3.38 13.82 -5.68
N SER A 294 2.40 14.60 -5.24
CA SER A 294 1.24 14.09 -4.52
C SER A 294 -0.03 14.76 -4.99
N ARG A 295 -1.16 14.10 -4.75
CA ARG A 295 -2.49 14.68 -4.99
C ARG A 295 -3.24 14.92 -3.70
N ILE A 296 -4.12 15.91 -3.71
CA ILE A 296 -5.17 16.09 -2.71
C ILE A 296 -6.49 15.62 -3.31
N TYR A 297 -7.13 14.69 -2.63
CA TYR A 297 -8.48 14.22 -2.95
C TYR A 297 -9.46 14.94 -2.05
N LEU A 298 -10.32 15.75 -2.64
CA LEU A 298 -11.40 16.43 -1.92
C LEU A 298 -12.65 15.55 -1.85
N THR A 299 -13.11 15.32 -0.63
CA THR A 299 -14.31 14.53 -0.34
C THR A 299 -15.46 15.44 0.08
N ASN A 300 -16.69 15.01 -0.18
CA ASN A 300 -17.91 15.70 0.27
C ASN A 300 -18.07 17.13 -0.24
N VAL A 301 -17.48 17.46 -1.38
CA VAL A 301 -17.62 18.78 -2.02
C VAL A 301 -18.69 18.69 -3.11
N GLY A 302 -19.75 19.48 -2.99
CA GLY A 302 -20.79 19.59 -4.01
C GLY A 302 -20.30 20.25 -5.28
N ALA A 303 -20.85 19.89 -6.44
CA ALA A 303 -20.44 20.45 -7.74
C ALA A 303 -20.52 21.99 -7.81
N LYS A 304 -21.48 22.60 -7.07
CA LYS A 304 -21.63 24.07 -7.00
C LYS A 304 -20.46 24.74 -6.29
N ASP A 305 -19.81 24.02 -5.37
CA ASP A 305 -18.76 24.54 -4.51
C ASP A 305 -17.35 24.12 -4.97
N ALA A 306 -17.27 23.34 -6.07
CA ALA A 306 -16.01 22.75 -6.54
C ALA A 306 -14.93 23.81 -6.82
N ASP A 307 -15.25 24.87 -7.58
CA ASP A 307 -14.29 25.95 -7.87
C ASP A 307 -13.90 26.75 -6.61
N ALA A 308 -14.85 26.98 -5.71
CA ALA A 308 -14.59 27.68 -4.44
C ALA A 308 -13.72 26.82 -3.49
N ALA A 309 -13.91 25.51 -3.47
CA ALA A 309 -13.06 24.60 -2.73
C ALA A 309 -11.65 24.50 -3.35
N ALA A 310 -11.57 24.33 -4.67
CA ALA A 310 -10.31 24.25 -5.39
C ALA A 310 -9.43 25.49 -5.20
N SER A 311 -10.03 26.70 -5.19
CA SER A 311 -9.30 27.95 -5.01
C SER A 311 -8.63 28.09 -3.63
N LYS A 312 -9.06 27.34 -2.64
CA LYS A 312 -8.49 27.36 -1.28
C LYS A 312 -7.36 26.34 -1.09
N VAL A 313 -7.28 25.35 -1.97
CA VAL A 313 -6.26 24.28 -1.87
C VAL A 313 -4.96 24.75 -2.50
N GLN A 314 -3.87 24.62 -1.73
CA GLN A 314 -2.52 24.96 -2.19
C GLN A 314 -1.87 23.73 -2.84
N VAL A 315 -1.91 23.67 -4.15
CA VAL A 315 -1.23 22.63 -4.97
C VAL A 315 -0.54 23.31 -6.14
N GLU A 316 0.47 22.68 -6.69
CA GLU A 316 1.24 23.23 -7.81
C GLU A 316 0.40 23.36 -9.09
N ASN A 317 -0.34 22.31 -9.43
CA ASN A 317 -1.23 22.28 -10.57
C ASN A 317 -2.59 21.72 -10.18
N GLN A 318 -3.63 22.56 -10.18
CA GLN A 318 -4.98 22.15 -9.79
C GLN A 318 -5.60 21.11 -10.74
N GLU A 319 -5.18 21.03 -11.98
CA GLU A 319 -5.71 20.08 -12.94
C GLU A 319 -5.23 18.65 -12.65
N THR A 320 -3.99 18.49 -12.22
CA THR A 320 -3.33 17.18 -12.04
C THR A 320 -3.17 16.78 -10.58
N ASN A 321 -2.99 17.76 -9.67
CA ASN A 321 -2.76 17.51 -8.25
C ASN A 321 -4.03 17.57 -7.39
N LEU A 322 -5.16 18.03 -7.95
CA LEU A 322 -6.43 18.08 -7.24
C LEU A 322 -7.42 17.11 -7.86
N VAL A 323 -8.01 16.24 -7.04
CA VAL A 323 -8.99 15.23 -7.47
C VAL A 323 -10.25 15.35 -6.60
N PHE A 324 -11.41 15.36 -7.22
CA PHE A 324 -12.68 15.30 -6.51
C PHE A 324 -13.22 13.87 -6.50
N LEU A 325 -13.58 13.36 -5.32
CA LEU A 325 -14.47 12.21 -5.21
C LEU A 325 -15.89 12.73 -5.40
N ALA A 326 -16.30 12.77 -6.67
CA ALA A 326 -17.51 13.44 -7.11
C ALA A 326 -18.76 12.63 -6.73
N THR A 327 -19.73 13.28 -6.11
CA THR A 327 -21.00 12.65 -5.72
C THR A 327 -22.05 12.65 -6.83
N SER A 328 -21.72 13.24 -7.98
CA SER A 328 -22.62 13.37 -9.13
C SER A 328 -21.86 13.38 -10.46
N THR A 329 -22.59 13.25 -11.56
CA THR A 329 -22.05 13.31 -12.93
C THR A 329 -21.84 14.74 -13.45
N ASP A 330 -21.96 15.76 -12.60
CA ASP A 330 -21.86 17.17 -12.97
C ASP A 330 -20.52 17.48 -13.64
N THR A 331 -20.57 18.21 -14.76
CA THR A 331 -19.40 18.55 -15.58
C THR A 331 -18.45 19.58 -14.96
N ARG A 332 -18.88 20.28 -13.90
CA ARG A 332 -18.03 21.26 -13.16
C ARG A 332 -16.79 20.60 -12.56
N TYR A 333 -16.87 19.35 -12.19
CA TYR A 333 -15.69 18.60 -11.73
C TYR A 333 -14.66 18.32 -12.84
N ASN A 334 -15.07 18.34 -14.12
CA ASN A 334 -14.19 17.98 -15.24
C ASN A 334 -13.01 18.93 -15.47
N LYS A 335 -13.01 20.11 -14.84
CA LYS A 335 -11.87 21.02 -14.84
C LYS A 335 -10.67 20.44 -14.07
N TYR A 336 -10.92 19.61 -13.08
CA TYR A 336 -9.97 18.96 -12.19
C TYR A 336 -9.92 17.45 -12.46
N GLY A 337 -9.07 16.74 -11.73
CA GLY A 337 -9.22 15.29 -11.59
C GLY A 337 -10.57 14.97 -10.94
N ALA A 338 -11.26 13.94 -11.44
CA ALA A 338 -12.56 13.55 -10.90
C ALA A 338 -12.76 12.05 -10.98
N LEU A 339 -13.11 11.45 -9.84
CA LEU A 339 -13.54 10.06 -9.74
C LEU A 339 -15.01 10.01 -9.31
N ARG A 340 -15.80 9.16 -9.95
CA ARG A 340 -17.24 8.99 -9.72
C ARG A 340 -17.52 7.60 -9.18
N PRO A 341 -18.63 7.37 -8.45
CA PRO A 341 -18.97 6.02 -8.03
C PRO A 341 -19.15 5.12 -9.26
N VAL A 342 -18.62 3.90 -9.21
CA VAL A 342 -18.75 2.91 -10.31
C VAL A 342 -20.23 2.59 -10.53
N ILE A 343 -20.95 2.36 -9.45
CA ILE A 343 -22.41 2.18 -9.49
C ILE A 343 -23.02 3.51 -9.04
N THR A 344 -23.56 4.26 -9.97
CA THR A 344 -24.50 5.31 -9.62
C THR A 344 -25.79 4.62 -9.13
N ALA A 345 -25.99 4.54 -7.83
CA ALA A 345 -27.31 4.33 -7.30
C ALA A 345 -28.25 5.30 -8.06
N ASN A 346 -29.35 4.81 -8.61
CA ASN A 346 -30.32 5.63 -9.33
C ASN A 346 -30.60 6.90 -8.52
N ILE A 347 -29.84 7.96 -8.83
CA ILE A 347 -30.14 9.29 -8.32
C ILE A 347 -31.38 9.66 -9.08
N GLY A 348 -32.52 9.48 -8.42
CA GLY A 348 -33.83 9.78 -8.97
C GLY A 348 -33.81 11.14 -9.65
N ASN A 349 -34.33 11.16 -10.85
CA ASN A 349 -34.64 12.35 -11.62
C ASN A 349 -35.43 13.37 -10.81
#